data_47ed83cb5f3470b5a96777f7b5df5021
#
_entry.id   47ed83cb5f3470b5a96777f7b5df5021
#
_cell.length_a   1.000
_cell.length_b   1.000
_cell.length_c   1.000
_cell.angle_alpha   90.00
_cell.angle_beta   90.00
_cell.angle_gamma   90.00
#
_symmetry.space_group_name_H-M   'P 1'
#
loop_
_entity.id
_entity.type
_entity.pdbx_description
1 polymer ?
#
loop_
_entity_poly.entity_id
_entity_poly.type
_entity_poly.pdbx_seq_one_letter_code
_entity_poly.pdbx_strand_id
1 'polypeptide(L)'
;MAETPVIVNLVENPDAEYHFEDGAKILEIVFPRVYSSDCILLRYDGMVMMIDASTKNATMRNRIYTAYDTIGIDHIDIAYNSHPHDDHIDGFQFVNEYAPISKFLITFPEDFNARMKSAVKFMKANNIPIEQIGNGDTFTLGEDGGVKMTVIQYHKSSWGVNDQSAMLMVQYGDRRMLLAGDNENRSQQYFAANPPEIGLNADIFKYPHHGQVRLRDDFLEAINPQLIFINGAANVIKGSVNYCDKKHISYLLGYKGLTRMRTDGNIWVIDYLKEKNADRDLPYTPERDE
;
A
#
# COMPACT_ATOMS: atom_id res chain seq x y z
N MET A 1 16.67 10.71 -29.12
CA MET A 1 15.26 10.94 -28.76
C MET A 1 15.26 10.93 -27.26
N ALA A 2 14.63 11.92 -26.60
CA ALA A 2 14.46 11.88 -25.15
C ALA A 2 13.55 10.68 -24.83
N GLU A 3 13.96 9.81 -23.93
CA GLU A 3 13.11 8.72 -23.45
C GLU A 3 11.85 9.35 -22.84
N THR A 4 10.69 8.80 -23.19
CA THR A 4 9.42 9.23 -22.60
C THR A 4 9.50 8.94 -21.08
N PRO A 5 9.26 9.91 -20.19
CA PRO A 5 9.36 9.69 -18.77
C PRO A 5 8.35 8.60 -18.35
N VAL A 6 8.83 7.62 -17.58
CA VAL A 6 7.98 6.53 -17.05
C VAL A 6 6.98 7.04 -16.00
N ILE A 7 7.30 8.18 -15.37
CA ILE A 7 6.46 8.79 -14.32
C ILE A 7 6.16 10.25 -14.71
N VAL A 8 4.87 10.59 -14.76
CA VAL A 8 4.35 11.96 -14.84
C VAL A 8 3.84 12.35 -13.45
N ASN A 9 4.53 13.25 -12.79
CA ASN A 9 4.16 13.74 -11.47
C ASN A 9 3.45 15.09 -11.58
N LEU A 10 2.15 15.13 -11.29
CA LEU A 10 1.31 16.32 -11.35
C LEU A 10 1.09 16.98 -9.98
N VAL A 11 1.68 16.44 -8.92
CA VAL A 11 1.45 16.89 -7.53
C VAL A 11 1.80 18.38 -7.33
N GLU A 12 2.81 18.89 -8.02
CA GLU A 12 3.21 20.29 -7.94
C GLU A 12 2.45 21.21 -8.91
N ASN A 13 1.63 20.65 -9.79
CA ASN A 13 0.79 21.38 -10.74
C ASN A 13 -0.63 20.80 -10.71
N PRO A 14 -1.45 21.16 -9.71
CA PRO A 14 -2.77 20.58 -9.50
C PRO A 14 -3.79 20.91 -10.60
N ASP A 15 -3.50 21.91 -11.43
CA ASP A 15 -4.34 22.28 -12.59
C ASP A 15 -3.94 21.51 -13.88
N ALA A 16 -2.84 20.76 -13.83
CA ALA A 16 -2.44 19.94 -14.97
C ALA A 16 -3.26 18.64 -15.01
N GLU A 17 -3.70 18.30 -16.21
CA GLU A 17 -4.39 17.04 -16.48
C GLU A 17 -3.53 16.13 -17.35
N TYR A 18 -3.67 14.83 -17.16
CA TYR A 18 -3.12 13.82 -18.02
C TYR A 18 -4.25 12.94 -18.56
N HIS A 19 -4.31 12.80 -19.86
CA HIS A 19 -5.29 11.97 -20.54
C HIS A 19 -4.60 10.72 -21.07
N PHE A 20 -5.05 9.56 -20.59
CA PHE A 20 -4.66 8.28 -21.17
C PHE A 20 -5.35 8.10 -22.53
N GLU A 21 -4.87 7.19 -23.34
CA GLU A 21 -5.50 6.86 -24.62
C GLU A 21 -6.95 6.39 -24.41
N ASP A 22 -7.82 6.73 -25.36
CA ASP A 22 -9.23 6.34 -25.31
C ASP A 22 -9.38 4.82 -25.25
N GLY A 23 -10.14 4.33 -24.28
CA GLY A 23 -10.37 2.90 -24.08
C GLY A 23 -9.26 2.17 -23.31
N ALA A 24 -8.19 2.85 -22.88
CA ALA A 24 -7.19 2.25 -22.02
C ALA A 24 -7.79 1.82 -20.69
N LYS A 25 -7.51 0.58 -20.24
CA LYS A 25 -7.83 0.15 -18.90
C LYS A 25 -6.78 0.72 -17.93
N ILE A 26 -7.24 1.31 -16.85
CA ILE A 26 -6.39 2.03 -15.91
C ILE A 26 -6.38 1.32 -14.56
N LEU A 27 -5.19 0.92 -14.10
CA LEU A 27 -4.96 0.60 -12.70
C LEU A 27 -4.87 1.92 -11.92
N GLU A 28 -5.71 2.08 -10.91
CA GLU A 28 -5.69 3.19 -9.98
C GLU A 28 -5.29 2.68 -8.60
N ILE A 29 -4.28 3.31 -7.99
CA ILE A 29 -3.82 3.02 -6.63
C ILE A 29 -3.96 4.30 -5.81
N VAL A 30 -4.70 4.25 -4.70
CA VAL A 30 -4.97 5.41 -3.84
C VAL A 30 -4.45 5.15 -2.43
N PHE A 31 -3.76 6.13 -1.88
CA PHE A 31 -3.23 6.13 -0.53
C PHE A 31 -3.97 7.15 0.33
N PRO A 32 -4.92 6.71 1.18
CA PRO A 32 -5.53 7.57 2.20
C PRO A 32 -4.47 8.15 3.14
N ARG A 33 -4.75 9.32 3.71
CA ARG A 33 -3.81 10.00 4.65
C ARG A 33 -3.85 9.37 6.05
N VAL A 34 -3.53 8.08 6.15
CA VAL A 34 -3.58 7.31 7.40
C VAL A 34 -2.23 7.28 8.13
N TYR A 35 -1.62 8.39 8.37
CA TYR A 35 -0.27 8.59 8.91
C TYR A 35 0.27 7.44 9.77
N SER A 36 1.50 6.99 9.46
CA SER A 36 2.17 5.90 10.18
C SER A 36 1.33 4.63 10.36
N SER A 37 0.51 4.33 9.35
CA SER A 37 -0.25 3.09 9.21
C SER A 37 -0.51 2.81 7.75
N ASP A 38 -0.96 1.62 7.38
CA ASP A 38 -1.23 1.26 5.99
C ASP A 38 -2.71 1.05 5.71
N CYS A 39 -3.14 1.69 4.65
CA CYS A 39 -4.37 1.43 3.91
C CYS A 39 -4.11 1.83 2.47
N ILE A 40 -4.19 0.88 1.54
CA ILE A 40 -3.93 1.12 0.13
C ILE A 40 -5.11 0.56 -0.65
N LEU A 41 -5.70 1.37 -1.51
CA LEU A 41 -6.86 0.99 -2.31
C LEU A 41 -6.41 0.83 -3.76
N LEU A 42 -6.73 -0.29 -4.39
CA LEU A 42 -6.49 -0.54 -5.79
C LEU A 42 -7.82 -0.73 -6.50
N ARG A 43 -7.97 -0.13 -7.66
CA ARG A 43 -9.15 -0.31 -8.51
C ARG A 43 -8.70 -0.60 -9.93
N TYR A 44 -9.24 -1.66 -10.52
CA TYR A 44 -8.97 -2.03 -11.90
C TYR A 44 -10.11 -2.90 -12.45
N ASP A 45 -10.58 -2.57 -13.65
CA ASP A 45 -11.57 -3.36 -14.42
C ASP A 45 -12.79 -3.79 -13.57
N GLY A 46 -13.39 -2.85 -12.86
CA GLY A 46 -14.57 -3.07 -12.01
C GLY A 46 -14.29 -3.69 -10.64
N MET A 47 -13.10 -4.21 -10.38
CA MET A 47 -12.73 -4.81 -9.09
C MET A 47 -11.99 -3.83 -8.18
N VAL A 48 -12.21 -3.98 -6.88
CA VAL A 48 -11.58 -3.20 -5.81
C VAL A 48 -10.80 -4.12 -4.88
N MET A 49 -9.55 -3.77 -4.63
CA MET A 49 -8.72 -4.42 -3.61
C MET A 49 -8.29 -3.42 -2.55
N MET A 50 -8.27 -3.86 -1.29
CA MET A 50 -7.72 -3.13 -0.17
C MET A 50 -6.55 -3.90 0.43
N ILE A 51 -5.41 -3.22 0.57
CA ILE A 51 -4.23 -3.75 1.25
C ILE A 51 -4.09 -3.03 2.58
N ASP A 52 -4.16 -3.78 3.65
CA ASP A 52 -4.22 -3.33 5.03
C ASP A 52 -5.36 -2.31 5.31
N ALA A 53 -5.71 -2.10 6.54
CA ALA A 53 -6.89 -1.32 6.92
C ALA A 53 -6.60 -0.29 8.02
N SER A 54 -5.34 0.03 8.25
CA SER A 54 -4.94 0.97 9.29
C SER A 54 -5.38 0.53 10.72
N THR A 55 -5.42 1.46 11.62
CA THR A 55 -5.85 1.25 13.01
C THR A 55 -7.36 1.39 13.16
N LYS A 56 -7.90 1.00 14.31
CA LYS A 56 -9.29 1.29 14.72
C LYS A 56 -9.52 2.74 15.20
N ASN A 57 -8.53 3.62 15.10
CA ASN A 57 -8.64 5.03 15.46
C ASN A 57 -9.69 5.73 14.59
N ALA A 58 -10.57 6.53 15.23
CA ALA A 58 -11.67 7.19 14.54
C ALA A 58 -11.21 8.18 13.46
N THR A 59 -10.10 8.89 13.68
CA THR A 59 -9.55 9.82 12.71
C THR A 59 -9.07 9.07 11.45
N MET A 60 -8.32 7.97 11.61
CA MET A 60 -7.84 7.16 10.49
C MET A 60 -8.98 6.52 9.73
N ARG A 61 -9.99 6.00 10.44
CA ARG A 61 -11.24 5.50 9.85
C ARG A 61 -11.93 6.56 8.99
N ASN A 62 -12.09 7.79 9.51
CA ASN A 62 -12.72 8.87 8.75
C ASN A 62 -11.94 9.22 7.48
N ARG A 63 -10.62 9.17 7.50
CA ARG A 63 -9.78 9.38 6.31
C ARG A 63 -9.95 8.28 5.27
N ILE A 64 -10.10 7.04 5.71
CA ILE A 64 -10.42 5.92 4.80
C ILE A 64 -11.80 6.15 4.17
N TYR A 65 -12.81 6.53 4.94
CA TYR A 65 -14.15 6.82 4.43
C TYR A 65 -14.16 8.04 3.49
N THR A 66 -13.38 9.08 3.79
CA THR A 66 -13.18 10.20 2.88
C THR A 66 -12.57 9.76 1.55
N ALA A 67 -11.61 8.84 1.58
CA ALA A 67 -11.05 8.27 0.35
C ALA A 67 -12.12 7.46 -0.42
N TYR A 68 -12.93 6.63 0.26
CA TYR A 68 -14.03 5.90 -0.37
C TYR A 68 -15.02 6.83 -1.06
N ASP A 69 -15.49 7.87 -0.35
CA ASP A 69 -16.39 8.87 -0.94
C ASP A 69 -15.76 9.58 -2.14
N THR A 70 -14.45 9.85 -2.08
CA THR A 70 -13.75 10.60 -3.12
C THR A 70 -13.63 9.81 -4.41
N ILE A 71 -13.33 8.50 -4.32
CA ILE A 71 -13.13 7.65 -5.51
C ILE A 71 -14.31 6.73 -5.80
N GLY A 72 -15.38 6.78 -4.98
CA GLY A 72 -16.61 6.04 -5.20
C GLY A 72 -16.48 4.54 -4.92
N ILE A 73 -15.86 4.16 -3.78
CA ILE A 73 -15.81 2.76 -3.32
C ILE A 73 -17.03 2.48 -2.45
N ASP A 74 -17.77 1.44 -2.79
CA ASP A 74 -18.93 0.92 -2.07
C ASP A 74 -18.82 -0.57 -1.73
N HIS A 75 -17.80 -1.26 -2.23
CA HIS A 75 -17.48 -2.66 -1.94
C HIS A 75 -15.97 -2.92 -2.06
N ILE A 76 -15.52 -4.05 -1.52
CA ILE A 76 -14.14 -4.54 -1.61
C ILE A 76 -14.18 -6.02 -2.01
N ASP A 77 -13.68 -6.34 -3.20
CA ASP A 77 -13.63 -7.72 -3.69
C ASP A 77 -12.57 -8.53 -2.94
N ILE A 78 -11.41 -7.91 -2.70
CA ILE A 78 -10.26 -8.54 -2.04
C ILE A 78 -9.71 -7.62 -0.96
N ALA A 79 -9.80 -8.04 0.30
CA ALA A 79 -9.03 -7.45 1.39
C ALA A 79 -7.78 -8.31 1.64
N TYR A 80 -6.62 -7.67 1.75
CA TYR A 80 -5.33 -8.32 1.95
C TYR A 80 -4.65 -7.76 3.19
N ASN A 81 -4.11 -8.62 4.06
CA ASN A 81 -3.32 -8.21 5.20
C ASN A 81 -1.87 -8.64 5.06
N SER A 82 -0.96 -7.65 5.07
CA SER A 82 0.48 -7.85 4.96
C SER A 82 1.08 -8.49 6.20
N HIS A 83 0.62 -8.09 7.40
CA HIS A 83 1.01 -8.66 8.69
C HIS A 83 0.06 -8.19 9.81
N PRO A 84 -0.01 -8.91 10.95
CA PRO A 84 -1.02 -8.67 11.97
C PRO A 84 -0.58 -7.69 13.09
N HIS A 85 -0.08 -6.49 12.75
CA HIS A 85 0.03 -5.35 13.65
C HIS A 85 -1.23 -4.48 13.59
N ASP A 86 -1.46 -3.67 14.63
CA ASP A 86 -2.68 -2.87 14.80
C ASP A 86 -2.89 -1.81 13.74
N ASP A 87 -1.81 -1.22 13.27
CA ASP A 87 -1.78 -0.22 12.22
C ASP A 87 -1.92 -0.79 10.80
N HIS A 88 -2.19 -2.10 10.69
CA HIS A 88 -2.45 -2.81 9.44
C HIS A 88 -3.76 -3.61 9.46
N ILE A 89 -4.13 -4.25 10.58
CA ILE A 89 -5.24 -5.22 10.61
C ILE A 89 -6.49 -4.75 11.36
N ASP A 90 -6.34 -3.85 12.32
CA ASP A 90 -7.44 -3.54 13.26
C ASP A 90 -8.61 -2.79 12.61
N GLY A 91 -8.40 -2.14 11.47
CA GLY A 91 -9.42 -1.35 10.78
C GLY A 91 -10.41 -2.15 9.94
N PHE A 92 -10.13 -3.41 9.59
CA PHE A 92 -10.98 -4.19 8.66
C PHE A 92 -12.44 -4.32 9.07
N GLN A 93 -12.74 -4.41 10.37
CA GLN A 93 -14.13 -4.46 10.84
C GLN A 93 -14.93 -3.20 10.48
N PHE A 94 -14.32 -2.00 10.60
CA PHE A 94 -14.95 -0.73 10.28
C PHE A 94 -15.07 -0.51 8.76
N VAL A 95 -14.04 -0.97 8.04
CA VAL A 95 -14.04 -0.94 6.58
C VAL A 95 -15.22 -1.74 6.05
N ASN A 96 -15.44 -2.96 6.56
CA ASN A 96 -16.55 -3.83 6.14
C ASN A 96 -17.93 -3.22 6.43
N GLU A 97 -18.06 -2.40 7.47
CA GLU A 97 -19.31 -1.71 7.76
C GLU A 97 -19.69 -0.66 6.70
N TYR A 98 -18.67 -0.06 6.07
CA TYR A 98 -18.85 0.98 5.04
C TYR A 98 -18.86 0.41 3.64
N ALA A 99 -17.92 -0.47 3.33
CA ALA A 99 -17.72 -1.14 2.06
C ALA A 99 -17.56 -2.65 2.31
N PRO A 100 -18.59 -3.48 2.08
CA PRO A 100 -18.55 -4.91 2.35
C PRO A 100 -17.38 -5.60 1.66
N ILE A 101 -16.70 -6.49 2.40
CA ILE A 101 -15.57 -7.28 1.92
C ILE A 101 -16.07 -8.65 1.42
N SER A 102 -15.68 -9.03 0.21
CA SER A 102 -16.07 -10.30 -0.39
C SER A 102 -15.09 -11.44 -0.08
N LYS A 103 -13.79 -11.14 0.10
CA LYS A 103 -12.74 -12.13 0.38
C LYS A 103 -11.61 -11.50 1.21
N PHE A 104 -11.04 -12.30 2.13
CA PHE A 104 -9.91 -11.86 2.97
C PHE A 104 -8.69 -12.76 2.75
N LEU A 105 -7.60 -12.17 2.26
CA LEU A 105 -6.29 -12.81 2.09
C LEU A 105 -5.39 -12.48 3.27
N ILE A 106 -4.81 -13.48 3.90
CA ILE A 106 -3.89 -13.34 5.02
C ILE A 106 -2.55 -13.99 4.70
N THR A 107 -1.46 -13.42 5.22
CA THR A 107 -0.09 -13.89 4.99
C THR A 107 0.52 -14.57 6.22
N PHE A 108 -0.20 -14.57 7.33
CA PHE A 108 0.14 -15.24 8.59
C PHE A 108 -0.95 -16.25 8.97
N PRO A 109 -0.62 -17.28 9.79
CA PRO A 109 -1.63 -18.23 10.27
C PRO A 109 -2.78 -17.55 11.02
N GLU A 110 -4.00 -18.07 10.86
CA GLU A 110 -5.21 -17.53 11.51
C GLU A 110 -5.10 -17.38 13.04
N ASP A 111 -4.28 -18.20 13.68
CA ASP A 111 -4.07 -18.22 15.12
C ASP A 111 -2.77 -17.57 15.57
N PHE A 112 -2.06 -16.87 14.68
CA PHE A 112 -0.73 -16.32 14.91
C PHE A 112 -0.63 -15.44 16.18
N ASN A 113 -1.51 -14.46 16.32
CA ASN A 113 -1.58 -13.60 17.50
C ASN A 113 -3.03 -13.17 17.82
N ALA A 114 -3.22 -12.40 18.89
CA ALA A 114 -4.55 -11.97 19.31
C ALA A 114 -5.28 -11.10 18.27
N ARG A 115 -4.55 -10.28 17.50
CA ARG A 115 -5.12 -9.39 16.47
C ARG A 115 -5.59 -10.19 15.25
N MET A 116 -4.74 -11.11 14.75
CA MET A 116 -5.14 -12.02 13.68
C MET A 116 -6.38 -12.83 14.08
N LYS A 117 -6.38 -13.42 15.29
CA LYS A 117 -7.56 -14.16 15.82
C LYS A 117 -8.82 -13.30 15.85
N SER A 118 -8.69 -12.02 16.23
CA SER A 118 -9.82 -11.08 16.27
C SER A 118 -10.36 -10.78 14.86
N ALA A 119 -9.48 -10.48 13.90
CA ALA A 119 -9.86 -10.23 12.52
C ALA A 119 -10.50 -11.48 11.88
N VAL A 120 -9.89 -12.65 12.04
CA VAL A 120 -10.43 -13.92 11.55
C VAL A 120 -11.80 -14.23 12.15
N LYS A 121 -11.99 -14.02 13.45
CA LYS A 121 -13.29 -14.19 14.12
C LYS A 121 -14.35 -13.27 13.52
N PHE A 122 -13.99 -12.02 13.27
CA PHE A 122 -14.88 -11.04 12.63
C PHE A 122 -15.25 -11.49 11.21
N MET A 123 -14.28 -11.84 10.38
CA MET A 123 -14.51 -12.30 8.99
C MET A 123 -15.42 -13.53 8.95
N LYS A 124 -15.17 -14.53 9.79
CA LYS A 124 -16.00 -15.74 9.90
C LYS A 124 -17.43 -15.43 10.36
N ALA A 125 -17.60 -14.52 11.29
CA ALA A 125 -18.93 -14.09 11.77
C ALA A 125 -19.75 -13.36 10.71
N ASN A 126 -19.10 -12.77 9.70
CA ASN A 126 -19.72 -12.09 8.56
C ASN A 126 -19.74 -12.95 7.28
N ASN A 127 -19.41 -14.24 7.37
CA ASN A 127 -19.34 -15.19 6.25
C ASN A 127 -18.37 -14.75 5.14
N ILE A 128 -17.31 -14.04 5.48
CA ILE A 128 -16.29 -13.61 4.54
C ILE A 128 -15.26 -14.75 4.40
N PRO A 129 -15.06 -15.32 3.21
CA PRO A 129 -14.05 -16.36 2.97
C PRO A 129 -12.65 -15.87 3.29
N ILE A 130 -11.86 -16.70 3.96
CA ILE A 130 -10.46 -16.43 4.31
C ILE A 130 -9.58 -17.40 3.55
N GLU A 131 -8.53 -16.89 2.94
CA GLU A 131 -7.50 -17.68 2.29
C GLU A 131 -6.13 -17.26 2.80
N GLN A 132 -5.31 -18.22 3.24
CA GLN A 132 -3.91 -17.96 3.58
C GLN A 132 -3.06 -18.16 2.35
N ILE A 133 -2.24 -17.13 2.05
CA ILE A 133 -1.28 -17.11 0.96
C ILE A 133 0.12 -16.80 1.52
N GLY A 134 1.17 -17.08 0.73
CA GLY A 134 2.54 -16.92 1.20
C GLY A 134 3.52 -16.64 0.06
N ASN A 135 4.80 -16.77 0.35
CA ASN A 135 5.88 -16.43 -0.56
C ASN A 135 5.75 -17.14 -1.92
N GLY A 136 5.78 -16.36 -3.00
CA GLY A 136 5.69 -16.83 -4.38
C GLY A 136 4.26 -17.00 -4.89
N ASP A 137 3.24 -16.98 -4.00
CA ASP A 137 1.86 -17.03 -4.44
C ASP A 137 1.49 -15.80 -5.26
N THR A 138 0.68 -16.03 -6.29
CA THR A 138 0.23 -14.99 -7.21
C THR A 138 -1.28 -14.99 -7.32
N PHE A 139 -1.85 -13.80 -7.43
CA PHE A 139 -3.26 -13.60 -7.74
C PHE A 139 -3.42 -12.37 -8.62
N THR A 140 -4.61 -12.15 -9.15
CA THR A 140 -4.88 -11.06 -10.10
C THR A 140 -6.02 -10.18 -9.64
N LEU A 141 -6.05 -8.94 -10.13
CA LEU A 141 -7.14 -8.00 -10.01
C LEU A 141 -7.67 -7.68 -11.41
N GLY A 142 -8.98 -7.49 -11.52
CA GLY A 142 -9.71 -7.27 -12.75
C GLY A 142 -10.31 -8.57 -13.33
N GLU A 143 -11.44 -8.45 -14.01
CA GLU A 143 -12.11 -9.59 -14.65
C GLU A 143 -11.23 -10.25 -15.72
N ASP A 144 -10.38 -9.46 -16.38
CA ASP A 144 -9.42 -9.95 -17.37
C ASP A 144 -8.11 -10.47 -16.76
N GLY A 145 -7.94 -10.32 -15.43
CA GLY A 145 -6.71 -10.69 -14.74
C GLY A 145 -5.50 -9.81 -15.13
N GLY A 146 -5.73 -8.59 -15.61
CA GLY A 146 -4.69 -7.72 -16.19
C GLY A 146 -3.64 -7.25 -15.18
N VAL A 147 -4.01 -7.08 -13.91
CA VAL A 147 -3.06 -6.70 -12.85
C VAL A 147 -2.64 -7.94 -12.06
N LYS A 148 -1.35 -8.23 -12.06
CA LYS A 148 -0.77 -9.36 -11.34
C LYS A 148 -0.16 -8.90 -10.02
N MET A 149 -0.47 -9.59 -8.94
CA MET A 149 0.14 -9.47 -7.62
C MET A 149 0.99 -10.69 -7.32
N THR A 150 2.17 -10.48 -6.73
CA THR A 150 3.04 -11.56 -6.25
C THR A 150 3.47 -11.28 -4.83
N VAL A 151 3.22 -12.25 -3.93
CA VAL A 151 3.63 -12.17 -2.52
C VAL A 151 5.11 -12.49 -2.39
N ILE A 152 5.84 -11.63 -1.69
CA ILE A 152 7.27 -11.80 -1.38
C ILE A 152 7.41 -11.79 0.14
N GLN A 153 7.70 -12.95 0.73
CA GLN A 153 7.72 -13.10 2.18
C GLN A 153 8.77 -14.13 2.61
N TYR A 154 9.32 -13.94 3.82
CA TYR A 154 10.17 -14.93 4.44
C TYR A 154 9.87 -15.04 5.92
N HIS A 155 9.43 -16.22 6.34
CA HIS A 155 9.17 -16.52 7.74
C HIS A 155 10.40 -17.14 8.42
N LYS A 156 10.82 -16.50 9.51
CA LYS A 156 11.87 -17.03 10.36
C LYS A 156 11.50 -16.78 11.83
N SER A 157 11.36 -17.83 12.62
CA SER A 157 10.86 -17.76 14.00
C SER A 157 11.66 -16.83 14.93
N SER A 158 12.92 -16.53 14.60
CA SER A 158 13.77 -15.60 15.35
C SER A 158 13.64 -14.13 14.91
N TRP A 159 12.79 -13.84 13.93
CA TRP A 159 12.55 -12.48 13.46
C TRP A 159 11.31 -11.86 14.10
N GLY A 160 11.31 -10.53 14.24
CA GLY A 160 10.12 -9.77 14.58
C GLY A 160 9.05 -9.87 13.50
N VAL A 161 7.81 -9.53 13.84
CA VAL A 161 6.66 -9.60 12.91
C VAL A 161 6.88 -8.68 11.71
N ASN A 162 7.44 -7.49 11.92
CA ASN A 162 7.78 -6.56 10.84
C ASN A 162 8.74 -7.17 9.81
N ASP A 163 9.83 -7.78 10.27
CA ASP A 163 10.78 -8.47 9.38
C ASP A 163 10.16 -9.68 8.65
N GLN A 164 8.98 -10.14 9.06
CA GLN A 164 8.22 -11.23 8.44
C GLN A 164 7.01 -10.72 7.65
N SER A 165 6.76 -9.40 7.61
CA SER A 165 5.63 -8.85 6.86
C SER A 165 5.80 -9.15 5.36
N ALA A 166 4.69 -9.45 4.69
CA ALA A 166 4.70 -9.72 3.27
C ALA A 166 4.83 -8.42 2.48
N MET A 167 5.81 -8.38 1.60
CA MET A 167 5.82 -7.41 0.50
C MET A 167 4.89 -7.88 -0.61
N LEU A 168 4.33 -6.95 -1.35
CA LEU A 168 3.50 -7.24 -2.51
C LEU A 168 4.04 -6.53 -3.74
N MET A 169 4.43 -7.30 -4.76
CA MET A 169 4.75 -6.76 -6.07
C MET A 169 3.46 -6.62 -6.87
N VAL A 170 3.11 -5.41 -7.24
CA VAL A 170 2.00 -5.09 -8.15
C VAL A 170 2.56 -4.84 -9.53
N GLN A 171 2.08 -5.58 -10.53
CA GLN A 171 2.52 -5.44 -11.92
C GLN A 171 1.33 -5.30 -12.85
N TYR A 172 1.38 -4.26 -13.71
CA TYR A 172 0.44 -4.05 -14.80
C TYR A 172 1.20 -3.61 -16.05
N GLY A 173 1.11 -4.40 -17.12
CA GLY A 173 1.96 -4.21 -18.31
C GLY A 173 3.43 -4.20 -17.93
N ASP A 174 4.15 -3.17 -18.35
CA ASP A 174 5.56 -2.95 -18.03
C ASP A 174 5.78 -2.23 -16.68
N ARG A 175 4.73 -1.80 -16.02
CA ARG A 175 4.80 -1.00 -14.78
C ARG A 175 4.77 -1.88 -13.56
N ARG A 176 5.65 -1.55 -12.60
CA ARG A 176 5.80 -2.29 -11.35
C ARG A 176 5.83 -1.35 -10.15
N MET A 177 5.13 -1.75 -9.10
CA MET A 177 5.18 -1.10 -7.80
C MET A 177 5.45 -2.13 -6.71
N LEU A 178 6.45 -1.88 -5.86
CA LEU A 178 6.72 -2.70 -4.69
C LEU A 178 6.16 -2.04 -3.43
N LEU A 179 5.23 -2.74 -2.78
CA LEU A 179 4.67 -2.38 -1.48
C LEU A 179 5.40 -3.20 -0.41
N ALA A 180 6.20 -2.53 0.41
CA ALA A 180 7.16 -3.23 1.27
C ALA A 180 6.60 -3.70 2.62
N GLY A 181 5.30 -3.42 2.95
CA GLY A 181 4.81 -3.64 4.31
C GLY A 181 5.71 -2.93 5.32
N ASP A 182 6.04 -3.63 6.41
CA ASP A 182 6.88 -3.07 7.48
C ASP A 182 8.27 -3.73 7.57
N ASN A 183 8.77 -4.24 6.43
CA ASN A 183 10.07 -4.91 6.38
C ASN A 183 11.19 -4.04 6.95
N GLU A 184 11.89 -4.58 7.95
CA GLU A 184 12.99 -3.91 8.64
C GLU A 184 14.37 -4.43 8.18
N ASN A 185 15.39 -4.17 8.98
CA ASN A 185 16.78 -4.41 8.58
C ASN A 185 17.10 -5.86 8.20
N ARG A 186 16.50 -6.86 8.91
CA ARG A 186 16.83 -8.29 8.67
C ARG A 186 16.23 -8.79 7.38
N SER A 187 14.96 -8.47 7.12
CA SER A 187 14.27 -8.82 5.88
C SER A 187 14.87 -8.08 4.69
N GLN A 188 15.15 -6.80 4.80
CA GLN A 188 15.83 -6.02 3.76
C GLN A 188 17.19 -6.67 3.39
N GLN A 189 18.01 -7.02 4.39
CA GLN A 189 19.28 -7.71 4.17
C GLN A 189 19.10 -9.07 3.47
N TYR A 190 18.10 -9.83 3.92
CA TYR A 190 17.81 -11.14 3.36
C TYR A 190 17.43 -11.05 1.88
N PHE A 191 16.47 -10.19 1.54
CA PHE A 191 15.97 -10.06 0.18
C PHE A 191 16.96 -9.38 -0.78
N ALA A 192 17.83 -8.49 -0.29
CA ALA A 192 18.94 -7.98 -1.08
C ALA A 192 19.92 -9.08 -1.49
N ALA A 193 20.20 -10.03 -0.57
CA ALA A 193 21.10 -11.16 -0.83
C ALA A 193 20.41 -12.34 -1.53
N ASN A 194 19.10 -12.48 -1.41
CA ASN A 194 18.29 -13.58 -1.93
C ASN A 194 17.05 -13.02 -2.63
N PRO A 195 17.20 -12.33 -3.76
CA PRO A 195 16.05 -11.76 -4.46
C PRO A 195 15.10 -12.86 -4.93
N PRO A 196 13.78 -12.62 -4.92
CA PRO A 196 12.81 -13.56 -5.46
C PRO A 196 13.01 -13.74 -6.97
N GLU A 197 12.48 -14.81 -7.52
CA GLU A 197 12.60 -15.12 -8.97
C GLU A 197 12.09 -13.97 -9.85
N ILE A 198 11.02 -13.30 -9.45
CA ILE A 198 10.48 -12.13 -10.17
C ILE A 198 11.35 -10.88 -10.05
N GLY A 199 12.41 -10.89 -9.24
CA GLY A 199 13.22 -9.73 -8.87
C GLY A 199 12.47 -8.75 -7.96
N LEU A 200 13.20 -7.75 -7.45
CA LEU A 200 12.64 -6.67 -6.60
C LEU A 200 12.45 -5.36 -7.37
N ASN A 201 13.03 -5.23 -8.58
CA ASN A 201 13.00 -3.98 -9.31
C ASN A 201 11.56 -3.46 -9.54
N ALA A 202 11.35 -2.18 -9.28
CA ALA A 202 10.06 -1.52 -9.40
C ALA A 202 10.23 -0.04 -9.73
N ASP A 203 9.30 0.53 -10.51
CA ASP A 203 9.31 1.96 -10.86
C ASP A 203 9.01 2.82 -9.62
N ILE A 204 8.05 2.35 -8.81
CA ILE A 204 7.61 3.01 -7.58
C ILE A 204 7.79 2.05 -6.40
N PHE A 205 8.32 2.58 -5.32
CA PHE A 205 8.56 1.84 -4.08
C PHE A 205 7.85 2.50 -2.89
N LYS A 206 6.92 1.80 -2.24
CA LYS A 206 6.40 2.23 -0.95
C LYS A 206 7.43 1.91 0.12
N TYR A 207 7.94 2.97 0.78
CA TYR A 207 8.92 2.85 1.84
C TYR A 207 8.41 1.93 2.97
N PRO A 208 9.24 1.01 3.50
CA PRO A 208 8.81 0.10 4.55
C PRO A 208 8.54 0.83 5.87
N HIS A 209 7.65 0.25 6.69
CA HIS A 209 7.32 0.70 8.04
C HIS A 209 7.07 2.20 8.11
N HIS A 210 6.24 2.70 7.17
CA HIS A 210 5.79 4.10 7.03
C HIS A 210 6.93 5.14 6.97
N GLY A 211 8.17 4.73 6.66
CA GLY A 211 9.34 5.59 6.69
C GLY A 211 10.00 5.74 8.06
N GLN A 212 9.67 4.89 9.03
CA GLN A 212 10.25 4.95 10.39
C GLN A 212 11.54 4.15 10.53
N VAL A 213 11.82 3.25 9.60
CA VAL A 213 13.04 2.42 9.62
C VAL A 213 14.10 2.95 8.68
N ARG A 214 15.34 2.56 8.92
CA ARG A 214 16.42 2.85 7.99
C ARG A 214 16.33 1.93 6.78
N LEU A 215 16.34 2.52 5.59
CA LEU A 215 16.47 1.78 4.35
C LEU A 215 17.95 1.39 4.12
N ARG A 216 18.17 0.13 3.77
CA ARG A 216 19.51 -0.38 3.43
C ARG A 216 19.86 -0.04 1.99
N ASP A 217 21.13 0.29 1.77
CA ASP A 217 21.62 0.64 0.43
C ASP A 217 21.52 -0.54 -0.54
N ASP A 218 21.90 -1.75 -0.11
CA ASP A 218 21.86 -2.97 -0.93
C ASP A 218 20.41 -3.36 -1.33
N PHE A 219 19.45 -3.16 -0.44
CA PHE A 219 18.04 -3.41 -0.70
C PHE A 219 17.46 -2.36 -1.68
N LEU A 220 17.81 -1.09 -1.48
CA LEU A 220 17.43 -0.02 -2.39
C LEU A 220 17.99 -0.24 -3.80
N GLU A 221 19.25 -0.65 -3.91
CA GLU A 221 19.91 -0.97 -5.19
C GLU A 221 19.21 -2.14 -5.91
N ALA A 222 18.76 -3.16 -5.17
CA ALA A 222 17.99 -4.27 -5.73
C ALA A 222 16.60 -3.86 -6.25
N ILE A 223 15.97 -2.84 -5.64
CA ILE A 223 14.68 -2.31 -6.09
C ILE A 223 14.88 -1.30 -7.23
N ASN A 224 15.89 -0.45 -7.14
CA ASN A 224 16.23 0.60 -8.12
C ASN A 224 15.02 1.46 -8.54
N PRO A 225 14.28 2.07 -7.59
CA PRO A 225 13.05 2.78 -7.90
C PRO A 225 13.33 4.17 -8.49
N GLN A 226 12.43 4.65 -9.35
CA GLN A 226 12.42 6.04 -9.84
C GLN A 226 11.73 6.99 -8.84
N LEU A 227 10.80 6.46 -8.03
CA LEU A 227 10.09 7.22 -7.01
C LEU A 227 9.87 6.38 -5.75
N ILE A 228 10.09 7.02 -4.59
CA ILE A 228 9.76 6.43 -3.28
C ILE A 228 8.53 7.14 -2.71
N PHE A 229 7.52 6.37 -2.29
CA PHE A 229 6.36 6.88 -1.56
C PHE A 229 6.52 6.64 -0.05
N ILE A 230 6.40 7.70 0.76
CA ILE A 230 6.56 7.64 2.22
C ILE A 230 5.25 8.11 2.87
N ASN A 231 4.55 7.23 3.57
CA ASN A 231 3.23 7.51 4.15
C ASN A 231 3.22 7.84 5.65
N GLY A 232 4.38 7.95 6.29
CA GLY A 232 4.48 8.30 7.71
C GLY A 232 4.16 9.76 8.01
N ALA A 233 3.90 10.05 9.28
CA ALA A 233 3.70 11.42 9.75
C ALA A 233 5.00 12.25 9.67
N ALA A 234 4.86 13.56 9.42
CA ALA A 234 5.99 14.45 9.16
C ALA A 234 7.07 14.48 10.26
N ASN A 235 6.65 14.26 11.52
CA ASN A 235 7.57 14.25 12.66
C ASN A 235 8.43 12.99 12.76
N VAL A 236 7.98 11.85 12.23
CA VAL A 236 8.65 10.55 12.35
C VAL A 236 9.52 10.18 11.14
N ILE A 237 9.22 10.71 9.95
CA ILE A 237 9.89 10.32 8.70
C ILE A 237 11.13 11.16 8.34
N LYS A 238 11.59 12.05 9.22
CA LYS A 238 12.74 12.93 8.95
C LYS A 238 14.01 12.17 8.52
N GLY A 239 14.24 10.99 9.11
CA GLY A 239 15.38 10.14 8.76
C GLY A 239 15.31 9.62 7.34
N SER A 240 14.12 9.20 6.90
CA SER A 240 13.88 8.66 5.56
C SER A 240 13.92 9.75 4.48
N VAL A 241 13.38 10.92 4.77
CA VAL A 241 13.49 12.10 3.90
C VAL A 241 14.96 12.47 3.70
N ASN A 242 15.73 12.65 4.78
CA ASN A 242 17.16 12.94 4.70
C ASN A 242 17.95 11.84 3.95
N TYR A 243 17.51 10.59 4.05
CA TYR A 243 18.14 9.49 3.31
C TYR A 243 17.89 9.64 1.81
N CYS A 244 16.65 9.90 1.40
CA CYS A 244 16.29 10.11 0.00
C CYS A 244 17.01 11.33 -0.59
N ASP A 245 17.05 12.45 0.13
CA ASP A 245 17.78 13.67 -0.26
C ASP A 245 19.27 13.38 -0.49
N LYS A 246 19.91 12.66 0.45
CA LYS A 246 21.33 12.28 0.33
C LYS A 246 21.61 11.37 -0.85
N LYS A 247 20.65 10.51 -1.19
CA LYS A 247 20.78 9.58 -2.32
C LYS A 247 20.30 10.18 -3.64
N HIS A 248 19.78 11.39 -3.64
CA HIS A 248 19.20 12.07 -4.81
C HIS A 248 18.07 11.27 -5.46
N ILE A 249 17.23 10.62 -4.64
CA ILE A 249 16.09 9.84 -5.10
C ILE A 249 14.83 10.67 -4.95
N SER A 250 14.01 10.73 -5.99
CA SER A 250 12.71 11.39 -5.95
C SER A 250 11.79 10.69 -4.95
N TYR A 251 11.07 11.47 -4.14
CA TYR A 251 10.11 10.92 -3.19
C TYR A 251 8.84 11.76 -3.11
N LEU A 252 7.76 11.13 -2.66
CA LEU A 252 6.46 11.73 -2.41
C LEU A 252 6.01 11.44 -0.99
N LEU A 253 5.39 12.43 -0.34
CA LEU A 253 4.99 12.37 1.07
C LEU A 253 3.47 12.23 1.18
N GLY A 254 2.99 11.06 1.61
CA GLY A 254 1.57 10.73 1.70
C GLY A 254 0.77 11.58 2.69
N TYR A 255 1.41 12.21 3.68
CA TYR A 255 0.71 13.11 4.60
C TYR A 255 0.27 14.43 3.95
N LYS A 256 0.82 14.79 2.78
CA LYS A 256 0.51 16.05 2.10
C LYS A 256 -0.84 16.05 1.37
N GLY A 257 -1.35 14.87 1.01
CA GLY A 257 -2.61 14.77 0.28
C GLY A 257 -3.09 13.35 0.06
N LEU A 258 -4.35 13.20 -0.31
CA LEU A 258 -4.90 11.93 -0.78
C LEU A 258 -4.23 11.60 -2.11
N THR A 259 -3.22 10.74 -2.06
CA THR A 259 -2.37 10.43 -3.21
C THR A 259 -3.02 9.42 -4.11
N ARG A 260 -3.07 9.72 -5.40
CA ARG A 260 -3.52 8.80 -6.45
C ARG A 260 -2.38 8.53 -7.43
N MET A 261 -2.17 7.27 -7.74
CA MET A 261 -1.24 6.80 -8.77
C MET A 261 -2.01 5.98 -9.79
N ARG A 262 -1.90 6.31 -11.06
CA ARG A 262 -2.62 5.65 -12.16
C ARG A 262 -1.64 5.17 -13.21
N THR A 263 -1.93 4.03 -13.84
CA THR A 263 -1.17 3.54 -14.98
C THR A 263 -2.04 2.76 -15.96
N ASP A 264 -1.73 2.90 -17.23
CA ASP A 264 -2.25 2.09 -18.34
C ASP A 264 -1.36 0.87 -18.66
N GLY A 265 -0.35 0.62 -17.80
CA GLY A 265 0.67 -0.40 -18.03
C GLY A 265 1.93 0.11 -18.74
N ASN A 266 1.94 1.35 -19.25
CA ASN A 266 3.08 1.97 -19.95
C ASN A 266 3.67 3.14 -19.18
N ILE A 267 2.85 3.97 -18.54
CA ILE A 267 3.26 5.18 -17.85
C ILE A 267 2.56 5.29 -16.49
N TRP A 268 3.25 5.82 -15.48
CA TRP A 268 2.66 6.23 -14.22
C TRP A 268 2.26 7.70 -14.26
N VAL A 269 1.08 8.01 -13.76
CA VAL A 269 0.58 9.38 -13.55
C VAL A 269 0.19 9.54 -12.08
N ILE A 270 0.77 10.55 -11.42
CA ILE A 270 0.61 10.76 -9.98
C ILE A 270 0.03 12.14 -9.72
N ASP A 271 -1.03 12.20 -8.93
CA ASP A 271 -1.68 13.43 -8.52
C ASP A 271 -2.21 13.35 -7.06
N TYR A 272 -2.64 14.49 -6.52
CA TYR A 272 -3.45 14.54 -5.31
C TYR A 272 -4.92 14.72 -5.68
N LEU A 273 -5.77 13.91 -5.04
CA LEU A 273 -7.20 14.06 -5.20
C LEU A 273 -7.75 15.16 -4.28
N LYS A 274 -8.72 15.92 -4.79
CA LYS A 274 -9.53 16.79 -3.96
C LYS A 274 -10.52 15.94 -3.17
N GLU A 275 -10.32 15.87 -1.87
CA GLU A 275 -11.12 15.04 -0.97
C GLU A 275 -12.58 15.51 -0.91
N LYS A 276 -13.51 14.55 -1.03
CA LYS A 276 -14.93 14.76 -0.75
C LYS A 276 -15.18 14.52 0.73
N ASN A 277 -16.09 15.30 1.32
CA ASN A 277 -16.44 15.19 2.75
C ASN A 277 -15.20 15.29 3.67
N ALA A 278 -14.27 16.18 3.33
CA ALA A 278 -13.03 16.40 4.08
C ALA A 278 -13.25 16.94 5.51
N ASP A 279 -14.45 17.43 5.80
CA ASP A 279 -14.93 17.80 7.14
C ASP A 279 -14.99 16.61 8.11
N ARG A 280 -15.00 15.37 7.61
CA ARG A 280 -14.79 14.16 8.41
C ARG A 280 -13.37 14.05 8.94
N ASP A 281 -12.42 14.72 8.30
CA ASP A 281 -11.01 14.68 8.67
C ASP A 281 -10.79 15.59 9.87
N LEU A 282 -11.13 15.08 11.04
CA LEU A 282 -10.87 15.77 12.30
C LEU A 282 -9.36 16.04 12.40
N PRO A 283 -8.95 17.25 12.84
CA PRO A 283 -7.53 17.55 13.00
C PRO A 283 -6.88 16.49 13.90
N TYR A 284 -5.75 15.96 13.45
CA TYR A 284 -4.91 15.06 14.23
C TYR A 284 -4.48 15.77 15.51
N THR A 285 -4.97 15.30 16.65
CA THR A 285 -4.49 15.73 17.96
C THR A 285 -3.61 14.61 18.53
N PRO A 286 -2.31 14.82 18.73
CA PRO A 286 -1.38 13.81 19.27
C PRO A 286 -1.83 13.20 20.61
N GLU A 287 -2.67 13.91 21.35
CA GLU A 287 -3.16 13.50 22.68
C GLU A 287 -4.21 12.38 22.66
N ARG A 288 -4.62 11.88 21.47
CA ARG A 288 -5.66 10.85 21.34
C ARG A 288 -5.15 9.50 20.86
N ASP A 289 -3.84 9.39 20.61
CA ASP A 289 -3.20 8.16 20.12
C ASP A 289 -2.43 7.41 21.24
N GLU A 290 -2.75 7.67 22.53
CA GLU A 290 -2.28 6.90 23.68
C GLU A 290 -3.14 5.65 23.95
#